data_f88b645c853b3627b00d07285954bc15
#
_entry.id   f88b645c853b3627b00d07285954bc15
#
_cell.length_a   1.000
_cell.length_b   1.000
_cell.length_c   1.000
_cell.angle_alpha   90.00
_cell.angle_beta   90.00
_cell.angle_gamma   90.00
#
_symmetry.space_group_name_H-M   'P 1'
#
loop_
_entity.id
_entity.type
_entity.pdbx_description
1 polymer ?
#
loop_
_entity_poly.entity_id
_entity_poly.type
_entity_poly.pdbx_seq_one_letter_code
_entity_poly.pdbx_strand_id
1 'polypeptide(L)'
;MNPFCIVPWRARPCLASALFVGATVGSTAPALALEYPIGKPQIRAGMEVSAVYLQPVPMEPDGMMRLVRDSDIHLEADIKAQSDNPNDYPDGTFIPYLDVHYEIAKDGSAEPIRGQLMPMVANDGPHYGDNVKLQGTGKYHLRITVARPDLTSVGTRTRRPA
;
A
#
# COMPACT_ATOMS: atom_id res chain seq x y z
N MET A 1 53.90 -66.41 1.96
CA MET A 1 54.62 -66.70 0.69
C MET A 1 53.69 -66.33 -0.45
N ASN A 2 54.14 -65.39 -1.25
CA ASN A 2 53.55 -64.94 -2.54
C ASN A 2 53.36 -66.10 -3.53
N PRO A 3 52.78 -65.94 -4.75
CA PRO A 3 52.52 -64.69 -5.47
C PRO A 3 51.21 -64.60 -6.34
N PHE A 4 50.85 -63.38 -6.68
CA PHE A 4 50.49 -62.79 -7.95
C PHE A 4 49.82 -63.58 -9.10
N CYS A 5 48.70 -63.04 -9.55
CA CYS A 5 48.45 -62.88 -10.98
C CYS A 5 47.54 -61.65 -11.30
N ILE A 6 48.10 -60.74 -12.04
CA ILE A 6 47.43 -59.52 -12.56
C ILE A 6 46.83 -59.89 -13.94
N VAL A 7 45.54 -59.59 -14.14
CA VAL A 7 44.96 -59.54 -15.47
C VAL A 7 44.28 -58.18 -15.66
N PRO A 8 44.64 -57.36 -16.66
CA PRO A 8 44.02 -56.10 -16.87
C PRO A 8 42.75 -56.26 -17.70
N TRP A 9 41.62 -55.92 -17.12
CA TRP A 9 40.38 -55.78 -17.88
C TRP A 9 40.17 -54.32 -18.22
N ARG A 10 40.11 -53.99 -19.50
CA ARG A 10 39.69 -52.73 -20.04
C ARG A 10 38.17 -52.61 -19.92
N ALA A 11 37.66 -51.87 -18.97
CA ALA A 11 36.28 -51.45 -18.95
C ALA A 11 36.10 -50.18 -19.81
N ARG A 12 35.21 -50.27 -20.80
CA ARG A 12 34.75 -49.12 -21.60
C ARG A 12 33.91 -48.19 -20.76
N PRO A 13 34.09 -46.85 -20.81
CA PRO A 13 33.18 -45.95 -20.13
C PRO A 13 31.86 -45.87 -20.91
N CYS A 14 30.76 -46.27 -20.29
CA CYS A 14 29.43 -45.91 -20.69
C CYS A 14 29.23 -44.44 -20.33
N LEU A 15 29.12 -43.58 -21.35
CA LEU A 15 28.65 -42.20 -21.21
C LEU A 15 27.15 -42.24 -20.83
N ALA A 16 26.84 -42.15 -19.57
CA ALA A 16 25.51 -41.86 -19.10
C ALA A 16 25.35 -40.36 -19.11
N SER A 17 24.67 -39.83 -20.14
CA SER A 17 24.25 -38.45 -20.20
C SER A 17 23.13 -38.24 -19.14
N ALA A 18 23.49 -37.73 -17.98
CA ALA A 18 22.52 -37.25 -17.01
C ALA A 18 21.96 -35.89 -17.50
N LEU A 19 20.74 -35.91 -18.01
CA LEU A 19 19.96 -34.69 -18.23
C LEU A 19 19.60 -34.14 -16.84
N PHE A 20 20.32 -33.09 -16.41
CA PHE A 20 19.93 -32.26 -15.28
C PHE A 20 18.81 -31.34 -15.76
N VAL A 21 17.56 -31.73 -15.52
CA VAL A 21 16.43 -30.82 -15.59
C VAL A 21 16.51 -29.92 -14.35
N GLY A 22 17.14 -28.77 -14.52
CA GLY A 22 17.17 -27.73 -13.51
C GLY A 22 15.77 -27.13 -13.38
N ALA A 23 15.02 -27.54 -12.35
CA ALA A 23 13.82 -26.83 -11.95
C ALA A 23 14.24 -25.46 -11.38
N THR A 24 14.14 -24.41 -12.18
CA THR A 24 14.22 -23.04 -11.67
C THR A 24 12.99 -22.75 -10.85
N VAL A 25 13.11 -22.90 -9.54
CA VAL A 25 12.12 -22.38 -8.59
C VAL A 25 12.20 -20.86 -8.67
N GLY A 26 11.34 -20.27 -9.49
CA GLY A 26 11.19 -18.83 -9.55
C GLY A 26 10.72 -18.32 -8.19
N SER A 27 11.59 -17.69 -7.42
CA SER A 27 11.19 -16.94 -6.24
C SER A 27 10.35 -15.76 -6.73
N THR A 28 9.03 -15.87 -6.59
CA THR A 28 8.13 -14.72 -6.71
C THR A 28 8.34 -13.86 -5.46
N ALA A 29 9.27 -12.92 -5.53
CA ALA A 29 9.31 -11.85 -4.54
C ALA A 29 7.95 -11.12 -4.59
N PRO A 30 7.32 -10.81 -3.45
CA PRO A 30 6.13 -9.97 -3.45
C PRO A 30 6.51 -8.64 -4.11
N ALA A 31 5.83 -8.30 -5.19
CA ALA A 31 5.96 -6.98 -5.79
C ALA A 31 5.33 -5.99 -4.81
N LEU A 32 6.14 -5.24 -4.08
CA LEU A 32 5.67 -4.09 -3.33
C LEU A 32 5.07 -3.12 -4.35
N ALA A 33 3.85 -2.65 -4.09
CA ALA A 33 3.25 -1.62 -4.90
C ALA A 33 4.15 -0.38 -4.86
N LEU A 34 4.47 0.18 -6.03
CA LEU A 34 5.30 1.38 -6.09
C LEU A 34 4.43 2.59 -5.78
N GLU A 35 4.71 3.24 -4.67
CA GLU A 35 4.02 4.45 -4.23
C GLU A 35 4.68 5.70 -4.81
N TYR A 36 3.84 6.62 -5.27
CA TYR A 36 4.27 7.92 -5.81
C TYR A 36 3.81 9.03 -4.88
N PRO A 37 4.72 9.76 -4.21
CA PRO A 37 4.35 10.81 -3.28
C PRO A 37 3.71 12.00 -4.00
N ILE A 38 2.68 12.58 -3.38
CA ILE A 38 1.98 13.78 -3.84
C ILE A 38 2.40 14.96 -2.97
N GLY A 39 3.34 15.75 -3.46
CA GLY A 39 3.87 16.92 -2.73
C GLY A 39 4.76 16.52 -1.55
N LYS A 40 4.74 17.35 -0.51
CA LYS A 40 5.47 17.12 0.75
C LYS A 40 4.49 16.93 1.89
N PRO A 41 4.85 16.15 2.93
CA PRO A 41 4.05 16.07 4.13
C PRO A 41 3.73 17.44 4.72
N GLN A 42 2.52 17.59 5.24
CA GLN A 42 2.02 18.82 5.85
C GLN A 42 1.78 18.59 7.34
N ILE A 43 2.33 19.45 8.19
CA ILE A 43 2.11 19.40 9.64
C ILE A 43 1.05 20.44 10.01
N ARG A 44 -0.06 20.00 10.60
CA ARG A 44 -1.14 20.86 11.09
C ARG A 44 -1.85 20.22 12.28
N ALA A 45 -2.16 21.03 13.29
CA ALA A 45 -2.96 20.64 14.46
C ALA A 45 -2.45 19.36 15.16
N GLY A 46 -1.12 19.24 15.30
CA GLY A 46 -0.48 18.09 15.92
C GLY A 46 -0.56 16.81 15.09
N MET A 47 -0.76 16.93 13.78
CA MET A 47 -0.79 15.81 12.83
C MET A 47 0.14 16.08 11.66
N GLU A 48 0.81 15.04 11.19
CA GLU A 48 1.44 15.00 9.88
C GLU A 48 0.49 14.29 8.91
N VAL A 49 0.26 14.92 7.75
CA VAL A 49 -0.53 14.38 6.65
C VAL A 49 0.36 14.27 5.44
N SER A 50 0.59 13.05 4.97
CA SER A 50 1.23 12.76 3.68
C SER A 50 0.25 12.08 2.75
N ALA A 51 0.47 12.21 1.45
CA ALA A 51 -0.36 11.58 0.44
C ALA A 51 0.50 10.90 -0.61
N VAL A 52 0.08 9.74 -1.05
CA VAL A 52 0.67 8.98 -2.14
C VAL A 52 -0.42 8.49 -3.09
N TYR A 53 -0.03 8.08 -4.28
CA TYR A 53 -0.89 7.29 -5.15
C TYR A 53 -0.10 6.11 -5.71
N LEU A 54 -0.83 5.04 -5.98
CA LEU A 54 -0.30 3.83 -6.60
C LEU A 54 -1.36 3.24 -7.56
N GLN A 55 -1.07 2.08 -8.11
CA GLN A 55 -2.05 1.34 -8.90
C GLN A 55 -3.29 0.99 -8.07
N PRO A 56 -4.49 0.90 -8.67
CA PRO A 56 -5.69 0.48 -7.95
C PRO A 56 -5.50 -0.86 -7.23
N VAL A 57 -6.02 -0.97 -6.02
CA VAL A 57 -5.89 -2.16 -5.18
C VAL A 57 -7.24 -2.85 -4.96
N PRO A 58 -7.29 -4.19 -4.85
CA PRO A 58 -8.50 -4.88 -4.40
C PRO A 58 -8.72 -4.61 -2.91
N MET A 59 -9.99 -4.53 -2.51
CA MET A 59 -10.39 -4.34 -1.12
C MET A 59 -11.22 -5.51 -0.63
N GLU A 60 -10.99 -5.90 0.60
CA GLU A 60 -11.84 -6.84 1.33
C GLU A 60 -12.49 -6.13 2.53
N PRO A 61 -13.81 -6.29 2.73
CA PRO A 61 -14.75 -7.00 1.86
C PRO A 61 -15.06 -6.27 0.55
N ASP A 62 -15.47 -7.03 -0.46
CA ASP A 62 -15.87 -6.47 -1.75
C ASP A 62 -16.98 -5.40 -1.62
N GLY A 63 -16.96 -4.41 -2.50
CA GLY A 63 -17.97 -3.35 -2.57
C GLY A 63 -17.74 -2.15 -1.66
N MET A 64 -16.65 -2.12 -0.90
CA MET A 64 -16.31 -0.99 -0.03
C MET A 64 -15.76 0.21 -0.82
N MET A 65 -15.12 -0.04 -1.94
CA MET A 65 -14.57 0.97 -2.85
C MET A 65 -14.92 0.67 -4.30
N ARG A 66 -14.56 1.58 -5.19
CA ARG A 66 -14.58 1.35 -6.64
C ARG A 66 -13.69 0.16 -7.00
N LEU A 67 -14.17 -0.68 -7.92
CA LEU A 67 -13.41 -1.85 -8.37
C LEU A 67 -12.12 -1.45 -9.09
N VAL A 68 -11.09 -2.28 -8.98
CA VAL A 68 -9.78 -2.08 -9.63
C VAL A 68 -9.94 -1.77 -11.12
N ARG A 69 -10.75 -2.55 -11.85
CA ARG A 69 -10.97 -2.37 -13.30
C ARG A 69 -11.64 -1.04 -13.69
N ASP A 70 -12.29 -0.39 -12.74
CA ASP A 70 -13.05 0.86 -12.95
C ASP A 70 -12.28 2.09 -12.40
N SER A 71 -11.05 1.90 -11.95
CA SER A 71 -10.20 2.89 -11.30
C SER A 71 -8.89 3.11 -12.07
N ASP A 72 -8.28 4.25 -11.90
CA ASP A 72 -6.98 4.57 -12.49
C ASP A 72 -5.86 4.61 -11.45
N ILE A 73 -6.19 5.00 -10.22
CA ILE A 73 -5.25 5.04 -9.09
C ILE A 73 -5.92 4.56 -7.81
N HIS A 74 -5.11 4.12 -6.86
CA HIS A 74 -5.43 4.12 -5.44
C HIS A 74 -4.79 5.35 -4.82
N LEU A 75 -5.59 6.19 -4.14
CA LEU A 75 -5.15 7.37 -3.43
C LEU A 75 -5.08 7.05 -1.95
N GLU A 76 -3.95 7.34 -1.33
CA GLU A 76 -3.74 7.13 0.10
C GLU A 76 -3.39 8.44 0.81
N ALA A 77 -3.79 8.53 2.07
CA ALA A 77 -3.34 9.54 3.01
C ALA A 77 -2.91 8.89 4.32
N ASP A 78 -1.65 9.08 4.66
CA ASP A 78 -1.12 8.77 5.99
C ASP A 78 -1.36 9.96 6.89
N ILE A 79 -2.05 9.71 8.02
CA ILE A 79 -2.29 10.74 9.02
C ILE A 79 -1.76 10.23 10.36
N LYS A 80 -0.64 10.81 10.79
CA LYS A 80 0.10 10.39 11.98
C LYS A 80 0.17 11.53 12.99
N ALA A 81 0.08 11.17 14.26
CA ALA A 81 0.25 12.12 15.35
C ALA A 81 1.68 12.67 15.37
N GLN A 82 1.81 13.94 15.72
CA GLN A 82 3.08 14.58 16.05
C GLN A 82 3.21 14.68 17.59
N SER A 83 4.42 14.95 18.05
CA SER A 83 4.72 15.03 19.49
C SER A 83 3.89 16.06 20.28
N ASP A 84 3.35 17.07 19.57
CA ASP A 84 2.46 18.10 20.12
C ASP A 84 0.97 17.81 19.88
N ASN A 85 0.61 16.55 19.64
CA ASN A 85 -0.78 16.17 19.39
C ASN A 85 -1.69 16.44 20.58
N PRO A 86 -2.77 17.25 20.43
CA PRO A 86 -3.61 17.69 21.55
C PRO A 86 -4.52 16.59 22.13
N ASN A 87 -4.51 15.38 21.55
CA ASN A 87 -5.30 14.25 22.03
C ASN A 87 -4.43 13.14 22.64
N ASP A 88 -3.18 13.45 23.00
CA ASP A 88 -2.21 12.54 23.64
C ASP A 88 -1.91 11.26 22.83
N TYR A 89 -2.05 11.29 21.52
CA TYR A 89 -1.54 10.20 20.68
C TYR A 89 -0.01 10.23 20.69
N PRO A 90 0.66 9.09 20.87
CA PRO A 90 2.10 9.02 20.74
C PRO A 90 2.57 9.46 19.34
N ASP A 91 3.74 10.09 19.27
CA ASP A 91 4.35 10.52 18.01
C ASP A 91 4.44 9.38 17.00
N GLY A 92 4.14 9.67 15.73
CA GLY A 92 4.13 8.69 14.65
C GLY A 92 2.94 7.72 14.64
N THR A 93 2.03 7.78 15.63
CA THR A 93 0.86 6.89 15.68
C THR A 93 -0.18 7.30 14.65
N PHE A 94 -0.74 6.32 13.93
CA PHE A 94 -1.91 6.54 13.07
C PHE A 94 -3.09 7.07 13.88
N ILE A 95 -3.77 8.09 13.37
CA ILE A 95 -4.96 8.68 14.03
C ILE A 95 -6.21 8.11 13.37
N PRO A 96 -6.95 7.20 14.04
CA PRO A 96 -8.15 6.57 13.51
C PRO A 96 -9.38 7.48 13.60
N TYR A 97 -10.46 7.08 12.92
CA TYR A 97 -11.80 7.68 12.98
C TYR A 97 -11.89 9.15 12.53
N LEU A 98 -10.95 9.62 11.73
CA LEU A 98 -11.06 10.93 11.09
C LEU A 98 -12.01 10.85 9.90
N ASP A 99 -12.70 11.95 9.63
CA ASP A 99 -13.46 12.13 8.40
C ASP A 99 -12.55 12.81 7.37
N VAL A 100 -12.11 12.05 6.37
CA VAL A 100 -11.08 12.47 5.41
C VAL A 100 -11.67 12.55 4.03
N HIS A 101 -11.78 13.77 3.50
CA HIS A 101 -12.29 14.03 2.15
C HIS A 101 -11.17 14.47 1.22
N TYR A 102 -11.31 14.11 -0.05
CA TYR A 102 -10.41 14.58 -1.10
C TYR A 102 -11.14 15.34 -2.19
N GLU A 103 -10.44 16.27 -2.81
CA GLU A 103 -10.80 16.95 -4.04
C GLU A 103 -9.60 16.91 -4.99
N ILE A 104 -9.77 16.33 -6.18
CA ILE A 104 -8.76 16.25 -7.22
C ILE A 104 -9.20 17.11 -8.40
N ALA A 105 -8.52 18.23 -8.61
CA ALA A 105 -8.77 19.14 -9.71
C ALA A 105 -7.77 18.91 -10.84
N LYS A 106 -8.26 18.67 -12.06
CA LYS A 106 -7.43 18.56 -13.25
C LYS A 106 -7.24 19.91 -13.90
N ASP A 107 -6.02 20.24 -14.33
CA ASP A 107 -5.75 21.46 -15.10
C ASP A 107 -6.63 21.49 -16.37
N GLY A 108 -7.35 22.60 -16.55
CA GLY A 108 -8.26 22.78 -17.69
C GLY A 108 -9.62 22.12 -17.57
N SER A 109 -9.93 21.44 -16.46
CA SER A 109 -11.27 20.91 -16.18
C SER A 109 -12.02 21.81 -15.21
N ALA A 110 -13.32 22.04 -15.47
CA ALA A 110 -14.17 22.83 -14.59
C ALA A 110 -14.64 22.06 -13.34
N GLU A 111 -14.75 20.74 -13.45
CA GLU A 111 -15.32 19.89 -12.39
C GLU A 111 -14.25 19.03 -11.73
N PRO A 112 -13.97 19.22 -10.44
CA PRO A 112 -13.08 18.37 -9.70
C PRO A 112 -13.75 17.02 -9.33
N ILE A 113 -12.92 16.00 -9.18
CA ILE A 113 -13.31 14.70 -8.61
C ILE A 113 -13.31 14.86 -7.10
N ARG A 114 -14.37 14.40 -6.44
CA ARG A 114 -14.51 14.44 -4.98
C ARG A 114 -14.86 13.07 -4.44
N GLY A 115 -14.36 12.78 -3.24
CA GLY A 115 -14.68 11.55 -2.51
C GLY A 115 -14.21 11.61 -1.07
N GLN A 116 -14.34 10.48 -0.41
CA GLN A 116 -13.92 10.27 0.96
C GLN A 116 -12.88 9.14 0.99
N LEU A 117 -11.81 9.31 1.74
CA LEU A 117 -10.86 8.24 2.03
C LEU A 117 -11.34 7.46 3.25
N MET A 118 -11.41 6.15 3.12
CA MET A 118 -11.80 5.25 4.21
C MET A 118 -10.58 4.75 4.97
N PRO A 119 -10.68 4.55 6.30
CA PRO A 119 -9.61 3.91 7.05
C PRO A 119 -9.48 2.45 6.62
N MET A 120 -8.26 2.02 6.33
CA MET A 120 -7.94 0.66 5.94
C MET A 120 -6.58 0.23 6.47
N VAL A 121 -6.26 -1.06 6.31
CA VAL A 121 -4.98 -1.64 6.73
C VAL A 121 -4.40 -2.43 5.58
N ALA A 122 -3.18 -2.10 5.19
CA ALA A 122 -2.38 -2.85 4.25
C ALA A 122 -1.15 -3.48 4.93
N ASN A 123 -0.29 -4.11 4.16
CA ASN A 123 0.91 -4.78 4.68
C ASN A 123 1.91 -3.81 5.35
N ASP A 124 1.91 -2.57 4.94
CA ASP A 124 2.76 -1.48 5.44
C ASP A 124 2.13 -0.70 6.59
N GLY A 125 0.86 -0.95 6.91
CA GLY A 125 0.18 -0.39 8.05
C GLY A 125 -1.18 0.23 7.76
N PRO A 126 -1.78 0.91 8.77
CA PRO A 126 -3.05 1.59 8.62
C PRO A 126 -2.89 2.95 7.93
N HIS A 127 -3.79 3.23 7.00
CA HIS A 127 -3.90 4.51 6.28
C HIS A 127 -5.36 4.82 5.91
N TYR A 128 -5.59 5.95 5.27
CA TYR A 128 -6.87 6.31 4.66
C TYR A 128 -6.74 6.19 3.15
N GLY A 129 -7.63 5.46 2.46
CA GLY A 129 -7.51 5.24 1.02
C GLY A 129 -8.82 5.14 0.28
N ASP A 130 -8.76 5.32 -1.04
CA ASP A 130 -9.86 5.09 -1.98
C ASP A 130 -9.33 4.80 -3.39
N ASN A 131 -10.04 3.96 -4.13
CA ASN A 131 -9.81 3.75 -5.55
C ASN A 131 -10.50 4.83 -6.38
N VAL A 132 -9.73 5.59 -7.15
CA VAL A 132 -10.22 6.77 -7.84
C VAL A 132 -10.17 6.61 -9.36
N LYS A 133 -11.26 7.01 -10.03
CA LYS A 133 -11.31 7.18 -11.48
C LYS A 133 -10.93 8.62 -11.84
N LEU A 134 -9.86 8.79 -12.60
CA LEU A 134 -9.39 10.08 -13.07
C LEU A 134 -10.08 10.50 -14.39
N GLN A 135 -9.85 11.74 -14.79
CA GLN A 135 -10.35 12.33 -16.04
C GLN A 135 -9.30 12.20 -17.18
N GLY A 136 -8.66 11.03 -17.31
CA GLY A 136 -7.58 10.76 -18.28
C GLY A 136 -6.25 11.35 -17.87
N THR A 137 -5.26 11.34 -18.78
CA THR A 137 -3.93 11.90 -18.53
C THR A 137 -3.94 13.40 -18.35
N GLY A 138 -3.06 13.92 -17.49
CA GLY A 138 -2.94 15.35 -17.24
C GLY A 138 -2.27 15.66 -15.92
N LYS A 139 -2.21 16.94 -15.61
CA LYS A 139 -1.74 17.42 -14.32
C LYS A 139 -2.93 17.65 -13.41
N TYR A 140 -2.77 17.21 -12.16
CA TYR A 140 -3.80 17.26 -11.14
C TYR A 140 -3.30 17.95 -9.88
N HIS A 141 -4.22 18.57 -9.16
CA HIS A 141 -4.00 19.16 -7.86
C HIS A 141 -4.88 18.45 -6.83
N LEU A 142 -4.27 17.95 -5.77
CA LEU A 142 -4.96 17.29 -4.67
C LEU A 142 -5.17 18.26 -3.51
N ARG A 143 -6.39 18.26 -2.96
CA ARG A 143 -6.73 18.86 -1.67
C ARG A 143 -7.28 17.77 -0.77
N ILE A 144 -6.71 17.62 0.42
CA ILE A 144 -7.23 16.76 1.47
C ILE A 144 -7.82 17.66 2.57
N THR A 145 -9.03 17.33 3.00
CA THR A 145 -9.70 17.97 4.12
C THR A 145 -9.90 16.93 5.21
N VAL A 146 -9.33 17.18 6.38
CA VAL A 146 -9.44 16.31 7.54
C VAL A 146 -10.36 16.97 8.55
N ALA A 147 -11.43 16.29 8.91
CA ALA A 147 -12.39 16.73 9.91
C ALA A 147 -12.41 15.77 11.12
N ARG A 148 -12.97 16.24 12.22
CA ARG A 148 -13.27 15.38 13.37
C ARG A 148 -14.34 14.37 12.93
N PRO A 149 -14.33 13.16 13.52
CA PRO A 149 -15.36 12.18 13.19
C PRO A 149 -16.75 12.74 13.50
N ASP A 150 -17.69 12.50 12.60
CA ASP A 150 -19.10 12.70 12.92
C ASP A 150 -19.54 11.63 13.90
N LEU A 151 -19.75 12.05 15.15
CA LEU A 151 -20.09 11.16 16.25
C LEU A 151 -21.49 10.54 16.11
N THR A 152 -22.29 10.97 15.16
CA THR A 152 -23.59 10.35 14.87
C THR A 152 -23.45 9.02 14.14
N SER A 153 -22.32 8.82 13.45
CA SER A 153 -22.06 7.61 12.65
C SER A 153 -21.10 6.62 13.33
N VAL A 154 -20.27 7.02 14.28
CA VAL A 154 -19.13 6.23 14.80
C VAL A 154 -19.24 5.87 16.29
N GLY A 155 -20.36 6.10 16.93
CA GLY A 155 -20.55 5.73 18.34
C GLY A 155 -20.00 6.75 19.34
N THR A 156 -20.11 6.41 20.60
CA THR A 156 -19.93 7.33 21.74
C THR A 156 -18.48 7.69 21.99
N ARG A 157 -18.16 8.98 21.97
CA ARG A 157 -16.87 9.49 22.43
C ARG A 157 -16.80 9.45 23.96
N THR A 158 -15.86 8.69 24.51
CA THR A 158 -15.55 8.78 25.94
C THR A 158 -14.61 9.95 26.21
N ARG A 159 -15.02 10.89 27.08
CA ARG A 159 -14.08 11.86 27.67
C ARG A 159 -13.42 11.21 28.86
N ARG A 160 -12.10 11.21 28.93
CA ARG A 160 -11.42 10.97 30.21
C ARG A 160 -11.67 12.16 31.11
N PRO A 161 -12.05 11.95 32.38
CA PRO A 161 -12.06 13.05 33.34
C PRO A 161 -10.63 13.60 33.50
N ALA A 162 -10.54 14.92 33.63
CA ALA A 162 -9.29 15.60 33.93
C ALA A 162 -8.77 15.21 35.32
#